data_faacc03d3d727a2b2ab12204088d19d5
#
_entry.id   faacc03d3d727a2b2ab12204088d19d5
#
_cell.length_a   1.000
_cell.length_b   1.000
_cell.length_c   1.000
_cell.angle_alpha   90.00
_cell.angle_beta   90.00
_cell.angle_gamma   90.00
#
_symmetry.space_group_name_H-M   'P 1'
#
loop_
_entity.id
_entity.type
_entity.pdbx_description
1 polymer ?
#
loop_
_entity_poly.entity_id
_entity_poly.type
_entity_poly.pdbx_seq_one_letter_code
_entity_poly.pdbx_strand_id
1 'polypeptide(L)' 'MRSMIGYFLGYKMPFHAAKSIAKRAWEAHGLEQVLMRDAGFLIFRFRSEEDIQEVLAKGPWMFGGKHITLQIWLP' A
#
# COMPACT_ATOMS: atom_id res chain seq x y z
N MET A 1 0.20 8.90 -12.53
CA MET A 1 -0.60 8.51 -11.37
C MET A 1 0.26 8.22 -10.18
N ARG A 2 -0.21 8.59 -9.02
CA ARG A 2 0.61 8.49 -7.82
C ARG A 2 0.01 7.46 -6.86
N SER A 3 -0.32 6.30 -7.40
CA SER A 3 -0.97 5.26 -6.63
C SER A 3 -0.30 3.91 -6.82
N MET A 4 -0.39 3.11 -5.77
CA MET A 4 -0.01 1.70 -5.82
C MET A 4 -1.22 0.87 -5.48
N ILE A 5 -1.28 -0.32 -6.06
CA ILE A 5 -2.27 -1.30 -5.66
C ILE A 5 -1.56 -2.37 -4.84
N GLY A 6 -2.18 -2.81 -3.75
CA GLY A 6 -1.62 -3.83 -2.89
C GLY A 6 -2.61 -4.91 -2.57
N TYR A 7 -2.12 -6.13 -2.38
CA TYR A 7 -2.97 -7.24 -2.00
C TYR A 7 -2.15 -8.32 -1.30
N PHE A 8 -2.87 -9.22 -0.63
CA PHE A 8 -2.27 -10.36 0.08
C PHE A 8 -2.72 -11.63 -0.58
N LEU A 9 -1.79 -12.56 -0.79
CA LEU A 9 -2.13 -13.87 -1.33
C LEU A 9 -2.69 -14.74 -0.21
N GLY A 10 -3.90 -15.27 -0.43
CA GLY A 10 -4.52 -16.20 0.50
C GLY A 10 -4.90 -15.61 1.84
N TYR A 11 -5.00 -14.27 1.93
CA TYR A 11 -5.33 -13.62 3.19
C TYR A 11 -6.07 -12.33 2.91
N LYS A 12 -7.08 -12.06 3.70
CA LYS A 12 -7.83 -10.81 3.61
C LYS A 12 -7.62 -10.02 4.88
N MET A 13 -6.87 -8.94 4.79
CA MET A 13 -6.68 -8.06 5.93
C MET A 13 -7.82 -7.07 5.98
N PRO A 14 -8.43 -6.86 7.16
CA PRO A 14 -9.46 -5.82 7.30
C PRO A 14 -8.88 -4.47 6.89
N PHE A 15 -9.68 -3.67 6.20
CA PHE A 15 -9.26 -2.36 5.71
C PHE A 15 -8.69 -1.49 6.82
N HIS A 16 -9.38 -1.46 7.92
CA HIS A 16 -9.01 -0.65 9.08
C HIS A 16 -7.61 -0.99 9.59
N ALA A 17 -7.28 -2.28 9.66
CA ALA A 17 -5.96 -2.71 10.09
C ALA A 17 -4.89 -2.35 9.04
N ALA A 18 -5.19 -2.60 7.77
CA ALA A 18 -4.26 -2.28 6.69
C ALA A 18 -3.97 -0.79 6.62
N LYS A 19 -5.01 0.03 6.78
CA LYS A 19 -4.86 1.47 6.75
C LYS A 19 -3.96 1.95 7.90
N SER A 20 -4.15 1.40 9.07
CA SER A 20 -3.37 1.77 10.24
C SER A 20 -1.89 1.43 10.06
N ILE A 21 -1.63 0.24 9.54
CA ILE A 21 -0.25 -0.19 9.31
C ILE A 21 0.40 0.66 8.22
N ALA A 22 -0.32 0.90 7.13
CA ALA A 22 0.21 1.69 6.02
C ALA A 22 0.56 3.11 6.47
N LYS A 23 -0.29 3.71 7.30
CA LYS A 23 0.00 5.05 7.78
C LYS A 23 1.28 5.07 8.59
N ARG A 24 1.47 4.10 9.47
CA ARG A 24 2.70 4.05 10.25
C ARG A 24 3.93 3.79 9.40
N ALA A 25 3.79 2.94 8.40
CA ALA A 25 4.93 2.54 7.57
C ALA A 25 5.32 3.63 6.57
N TRP A 26 4.33 4.31 6.00
CA TRP A 26 4.56 5.16 4.83
C TRP A 26 4.18 6.61 4.99
N GLU A 27 3.75 7.02 6.16
CA GLU A 27 3.40 8.42 6.39
C GLU A 27 4.59 9.34 6.09
N ALA A 28 5.77 8.95 6.53
CA ALA A 28 6.99 9.71 6.28
C ALA A 28 7.45 9.62 4.82
N HIS A 29 6.86 8.72 4.05
CA HIS A 29 7.18 8.53 2.65
C HIS A 29 6.13 9.13 1.72
N GLY A 30 5.29 10.01 2.21
CA GLY A 30 4.35 10.73 1.36
C GLY A 30 3.02 10.07 1.13
N LEU A 31 2.64 9.09 1.95
CA LEU A 31 1.32 8.48 1.83
C LEU A 31 0.24 9.50 2.15
N GLU A 32 -0.73 9.65 1.25
CA GLU A 32 -1.82 10.60 1.41
C GLU A 32 -3.14 9.93 1.74
N GLN A 33 -3.41 8.77 1.14
CA GLN A 33 -4.72 8.17 1.28
C GLN A 33 -4.65 6.67 1.06
N VAL A 34 -5.48 5.93 1.79
CA VAL A 34 -5.63 4.49 1.63
C VAL A 34 -7.10 4.21 1.33
N LEU A 35 -7.36 3.48 0.27
CA LEU A 35 -8.71 3.12 -0.15
C LEU A 35 -8.78 1.61 -0.34
N MET A 36 -9.95 1.04 -0.16
CA MET A 36 -10.17 -0.35 -0.51
C MET A 36 -11.01 -0.41 -1.77
N ARG A 37 -10.56 -1.18 -2.73
CA ARG A 37 -11.26 -1.38 -3.98
C ARG A 37 -11.50 -2.86 -4.16
N ASP A 38 -12.73 -3.24 -4.33
CA ASP A 38 -13.14 -4.64 -4.40
C ASP A 38 -12.65 -5.40 -3.17
N ALA A 39 -13.02 -6.64 -3.04
CA ALA A 39 -12.63 -7.42 -1.89
C ALA A 39 -11.16 -7.82 -1.99
N GLY A 40 -10.34 -7.23 -1.14
CA GLY A 40 -8.95 -7.64 -1.02
C GLY A 40 -7.92 -6.77 -1.73
N PHE A 41 -8.36 -5.76 -2.50
CA PHE A 41 -7.41 -4.86 -3.14
C PHE A 41 -7.39 -3.51 -2.44
N LEU A 42 -6.18 -3.03 -2.17
CA LEU A 42 -5.97 -1.74 -1.51
C LEU A 42 -5.31 -0.78 -2.48
N ILE A 43 -5.76 0.47 -2.45
CA ILE A 43 -5.14 1.52 -3.25
C ILE A 43 -4.45 2.48 -2.29
N PHE A 44 -3.15 2.67 -2.51
CA PHE A 44 -2.34 3.58 -1.70
C PHE A 44 -1.97 4.78 -2.56
N ARG A 45 -2.46 5.94 -2.19
CA ARG A 45 -2.20 7.15 -2.94
C ARG A 45 -1.08 7.92 -2.28
N PHE A 46 -0.08 8.30 -3.07
CA PHE A 46 1.10 8.99 -2.58
C PHE A 46 1.19 10.40 -3.14
N ARG A 47 1.99 11.23 -2.49
CA ARG A 47 2.20 12.61 -2.89
C ARG A 47 2.87 12.72 -4.26
N SER A 48 3.77 11.81 -4.58
CA SER A 48 4.50 11.85 -5.84
C SER A 48 4.89 10.46 -6.30
N GLU A 49 5.24 10.35 -7.59
CA GLU A 49 5.75 9.09 -8.13
C GLU A 49 7.08 8.70 -7.52
N GLU A 50 7.88 9.68 -7.19
CA GLU A 50 9.17 9.42 -6.55
C GLU A 50 8.99 8.74 -5.20
N ASP A 51 7.98 9.14 -4.45
CA ASP A 51 7.68 8.50 -3.18
C ASP A 51 7.32 7.04 -3.38
N ILE A 52 6.54 6.75 -4.42
CA ILE A 52 6.16 5.38 -4.75
C ILE A 52 7.40 4.54 -5.09
N GLN A 53 8.28 5.09 -5.92
CA GLN A 53 9.49 4.38 -6.30
C GLN A 53 10.37 4.10 -5.09
N GLU A 54 10.45 5.02 -4.17
CA GLU A 54 11.24 4.84 -2.96
C GLU A 54 10.66 3.73 -2.09
N VAL A 55 9.34 3.71 -1.93
CA VAL A 55 8.69 2.65 -1.16
C VAL A 55 8.94 1.30 -1.80
N LEU A 56 8.79 1.21 -3.12
CA LEU A 56 9.04 -0.04 -3.83
C LEU A 56 10.49 -0.49 -3.71
N ALA A 57 11.42 0.45 -3.76
CA ALA A 57 12.84 0.13 -3.66
C ALA A 57 13.23 -0.40 -2.28
N LYS A 58 12.52 0.01 -1.26
CA LYS A 58 12.79 -0.40 0.12
C LYS A 58 12.08 -1.69 0.53
N GLY A 59 11.23 -2.23 -0.36
CA GLY A 59 10.54 -3.47 -0.07
C GLY A 59 11.49 -4.65 -0.04
N PRO A 60 10.98 -5.85 0.27
CA PRO A 60 9.56 -6.18 0.44
C PRO A 60 8.98 -5.66 1.76
N TRP A 61 7.67 -5.47 1.76
CA TRP A 61 6.97 -4.96 2.92
C TRP A 61 6.09 -6.03 3.54
N MET A 62 5.99 -5.97 4.87
CA MET A 62 5.17 -6.90 5.64
C MET A 62 4.16 -6.10 6.44
N PHE A 63 2.90 -6.52 6.38
CA PHE A 63 1.84 -5.93 7.16
C PHE A 63 1.36 -6.98 8.17
N GLY A 64 1.66 -6.73 9.45
CA GLY A 64 1.27 -7.68 10.48
C GLY A 64 1.81 -9.09 10.26
N GLY A 65 3.05 -9.18 9.75
CA GLY A 65 3.66 -10.46 9.46
C GLY A 65 3.24 -11.10 8.14
N LYS A 66 2.39 -10.42 7.37
CA LYS A 66 1.93 -10.92 6.07
C LYS A 66 2.56 -10.10 4.96
N HIS A 67 3.12 -10.78 3.98
CA HIS A 67 3.74 -10.11 2.84
C HIS A 67 2.67 -9.47 1.97
N ILE A 68 2.82 -8.18 1.69
CA ILE A 68 1.91 -7.47 0.80
C ILE A 68 2.56 -7.34 -0.57
N THR A 69 1.83 -7.72 -1.61
CA THR A 69 2.30 -7.56 -2.99
C THR A 69 1.88 -6.18 -3.48
N LEU A 70 2.84 -5.41 -3.97
CA LEU A 70 2.62 -4.03 -4.38
C LEU A 70 2.96 -3.85 -5.85
N GLN A 71 2.14 -3.11 -6.54
CA GLN A 71 2.36 -2.76 -7.94
C GLN A 71 1.96 -1.32 -8.17
N ILE A 72 2.63 -0.67 -9.12
CA ILE A 72 2.20 0.66 -9.53
C ILE A 72 0.86 0.50 -10.23
N TRP A 73 -0.11 1.31 -9.83
CA TRP A 73 -1.44 1.24 -10.43
C TRP A 73 -1.56 2.30 -11.51
N LEU A 74 -1.82 1.83 -12.72
CA LEU A 74 -2.09 2.70 -13.86
C LEU A 74 -3.55 2.54 -14.24
N PRO A 75 -4.30 3.64 -14.33
CA PRO A 75 -5.72 3.57 -14.67
C PRO A 75 -5.95 3.15 -16.12
#